data_a4b92997258291ad478e85fa8fe66531
#
_entry.id   a4b92997258291ad478e85fa8fe66531
#
_cell.length_a   1.000
_cell.length_b   1.000
_cell.length_c   1.000
_cell.angle_alpha   90.00
_cell.angle_beta   90.00
_cell.angle_gamma   90.00
#
_symmetry.space_group_name_H-M   'P 1'
#
loop_
_entity.id
_entity.type
_entity.pdbx_description
1 polymer ?
#
loop_
_entity_poly.entity_id
_entity_poly.type
_entity_poly.pdbx_seq_one_letter_code
_entity_poly.pdbx_strand_id
1 'polypeptide(L)'
;MSSENKNAYPIIELTAETPFERGVQYGTQAADRIHICVEYYKKSFEKQGFTWEKAQEYAMGYLPIVKEEMPEILEEAEGVAKGSGHSLGEIMRLTAVMK
;
A
#
# COMPACT_ATOMS: atom_id res chain seq x y z
N MET A 1 1.09 27.98 -9.78
CA MET A 1 1.16 27.26 -9.14
C MET A 1 0.11 26.33 -8.70
N SER A 2 0.28 25.57 -8.03
CA SER A 2 -0.54 24.44 -7.76
C SER A 2 -1.66 24.65 -6.80
N SER A 3 -2.00 25.86 -6.47
CA SER A 3 -3.06 26.08 -5.50
C SER A 3 -4.39 25.50 -5.94
N GLU A 4 -4.63 25.43 -7.21
CA GLU A 4 -5.87 24.86 -7.72
C GLU A 4 -5.96 23.37 -7.50
N ASN A 5 -4.86 22.70 -7.22
CA ASN A 5 -4.89 21.26 -6.98
C ASN A 5 -5.20 20.91 -5.54
N LYS A 6 -5.18 21.85 -4.65
CA LYS A 6 -5.38 21.57 -3.23
C LYS A 6 -6.73 20.97 -2.93
N ASN A 7 -7.73 21.32 -3.73
CA ASN A 7 -9.08 20.86 -3.47
C ASN A 7 -9.39 19.53 -4.10
N ALA A 8 -8.56 19.11 -5.05
CA ALA A 8 -8.79 17.88 -5.77
C ALA A 8 -8.13 16.69 -5.09
N TYR A 9 -6.86 16.82 -4.72
CA TYR A 9 -6.11 15.72 -4.14
C TYR A 9 -5.18 16.22 -3.04
N PRO A 10 -4.97 15.42 -2.00
CA PRO A 10 -3.92 15.74 -1.04
C PRO A 10 -2.57 15.66 -1.74
N ILE A 11 -1.70 16.56 -1.43
CA ILE A 11 -0.36 16.56 -1.99
C ILE A 11 0.52 15.70 -1.09
N ILE A 12 1.10 14.66 -1.67
CA ILE A 12 2.01 13.77 -0.95
C ILE A 12 3.43 14.14 -1.34
N GLU A 13 4.21 14.52 -0.34
CA GLU A 13 5.60 14.92 -0.57
C GLU A 13 6.53 13.78 -0.26
N LEU A 14 7.29 13.35 -1.26
CA LEU A 14 8.23 12.26 -1.11
C LEU A 14 9.63 12.81 -1.32
N THR A 15 10.27 13.18 -0.22
CA THR A 15 11.61 13.76 -0.26
C THR A 15 12.70 12.80 0.16
N ALA A 16 12.33 11.66 0.75
CA ALA A 16 13.32 10.69 1.21
C ALA A 16 14.05 10.03 0.05
N GLU A 17 15.29 9.63 0.30
CA GLU A 17 16.14 9.11 -0.77
C GLU A 17 16.05 7.61 -0.94
N THR A 18 15.71 6.87 0.11
CA THR A 18 15.62 5.41 -0.01
C THR A 18 14.20 4.98 -0.27
N PRO A 19 14.01 3.85 -0.95
CA PRO A 19 12.66 3.34 -1.20
C PRO A 19 11.87 3.10 0.09
N PHE A 20 12.53 2.56 1.10
CA PHE A 20 11.85 2.31 2.37
C PHE A 20 11.34 3.61 2.98
N GLU A 21 12.21 4.61 3.05
CA GLU A 21 11.83 5.89 3.66
C GLU A 21 10.76 6.60 2.86
N ARG A 22 10.82 6.52 1.53
CA ARG A 22 9.76 7.07 0.70
C ARG A 22 8.44 6.39 0.98
N GLY A 23 8.49 5.07 1.17
CA GLY A 23 7.30 4.31 1.54
C GLY A 23 6.72 4.76 2.87
N VAL A 24 7.57 4.99 3.87
CA VAL A 24 7.12 5.49 5.16
C VAL A 24 6.45 6.85 5.00
N GLN A 25 7.05 7.73 4.23
CA GLN A 25 6.47 9.06 3.99
C GLN A 25 5.10 8.94 3.32
N TYR A 26 5.02 8.12 2.28
CA TYR A 26 3.76 7.92 1.58
C TYR A 26 2.71 7.32 2.50
N GLY A 27 3.06 6.25 3.20
CA GLY A 27 2.13 5.56 4.08
C GLY A 27 1.61 6.46 5.19
N THR A 28 2.49 7.29 5.75
CA THR A 28 2.10 8.21 6.80
C THR A 28 1.12 9.26 6.28
N GLN A 29 1.44 9.85 5.13
CA GLN A 29 0.60 10.92 4.58
C GLN A 29 -0.71 10.40 4.01
N ALA A 30 -0.71 9.20 3.48
CA ALA A 30 -1.89 8.61 2.87
C ALA A 30 -2.60 7.60 3.77
N ALA A 31 -2.27 7.57 5.06
CA ALA A 31 -2.78 6.54 5.96
C ALA A 31 -4.30 6.42 5.94
N ASP A 32 -5.00 7.55 5.96
CA ASP A 32 -6.46 7.51 5.97
C ASP A 32 -7.02 6.89 4.70
N ARG A 33 -6.43 7.25 3.56
CA ARG A 33 -6.88 6.71 2.27
C ARG A 33 -6.58 5.24 2.15
N ILE A 34 -5.42 4.84 2.64
CA ILE A 34 -5.04 3.42 2.63
C ILE A 34 -6.02 2.63 3.50
N HIS A 35 -6.35 3.18 4.66
CA HIS A 35 -7.30 2.51 5.54
C HIS A 35 -8.67 2.34 4.87
N ILE A 36 -9.15 3.36 4.19
CA ILE A 36 -10.42 3.28 3.47
C ILE A 36 -10.34 2.20 2.39
N CYS A 37 -9.26 2.13 1.66
CA CYS A 37 -9.09 1.11 0.62
C CYS A 37 -9.06 -0.29 1.21
N VAL A 38 -8.33 -0.47 2.33
CA VAL A 38 -8.28 -1.77 2.99
C VAL A 38 -9.67 -2.23 3.40
N GLU A 39 -10.43 -1.33 4.02
CA GLU A 39 -11.78 -1.70 4.46
C GLU A 39 -12.69 -2.02 3.28
N TYR A 40 -12.57 -1.27 2.22
CA TYR A 40 -13.38 -1.51 1.03
C TYR A 40 -13.10 -2.89 0.44
N TYR A 41 -11.84 -3.21 0.22
CA TYR A 41 -11.50 -4.49 -0.39
C TYR A 41 -11.74 -5.65 0.55
N LYS A 42 -11.54 -5.44 1.85
CA LYS A 42 -11.84 -6.47 2.83
C LYS A 42 -13.31 -6.89 2.74
N LYS A 43 -14.20 -5.91 2.71
CA LYS A 43 -15.63 -6.21 2.60
C LYS A 43 -15.97 -6.86 1.27
N SER A 44 -15.33 -6.40 0.20
CA SER A 44 -15.56 -6.95 -1.13
C SER A 44 -15.19 -8.42 -1.18
N PHE A 45 -14.04 -8.79 -0.63
CA PHE A 45 -13.61 -10.18 -0.62
C PHE A 45 -14.51 -11.05 0.25
N GLU A 46 -14.94 -10.51 1.38
CA GLU A 46 -15.84 -11.24 2.27
C GLU A 46 -17.17 -11.53 1.59
N LYS A 47 -17.67 -10.60 0.79
CA LYS A 47 -18.90 -10.82 0.02
C LYS A 47 -18.73 -11.94 -0.99
N GLN A 48 -17.54 -12.13 -1.51
CA GLN A 48 -17.29 -13.16 -2.48
C GLN A 48 -16.93 -14.51 -1.84
N GLY A 49 -16.95 -14.57 -0.52
CA GLY A 49 -16.68 -15.81 0.19
C GLY A 49 -15.21 -16.01 0.54
N PHE A 50 -14.38 -14.98 0.40
CA PHE A 50 -12.97 -15.06 0.75
C PHE A 50 -12.72 -14.28 2.02
N THR A 51 -11.79 -14.78 2.84
CA THR A 51 -11.38 -14.03 4.01
C THR A 51 -10.26 -13.07 3.62
N TRP A 52 -10.16 -11.99 4.39
CA TRP A 52 -9.09 -11.03 4.14
C TRP A 52 -7.72 -11.66 4.38
N GLU A 53 -7.64 -12.58 5.33
CA GLU A 53 -6.40 -13.32 5.60
C GLU A 53 -5.96 -14.13 4.39
N LYS A 54 -6.89 -14.79 3.74
CA LYS A 54 -6.57 -15.56 2.54
C LYS A 54 -6.11 -14.64 1.41
N ALA A 55 -6.73 -13.48 1.27
CA ALA A 55 -6.33 -12.52 0.26
C ALA A 55 -4.90 -12.05 0.50
N GLN A 56 -4.54 -11.82 1.75
CA GLN A 56 -3.18 -11.43 2.08
C GLN A 56 -2.19 -12.55 1.81
N GLU A 57 -2.53 -13.79 2.16
CA GLU A 57 -1.67 -14.93 1.90
C GLU A 57 -1.38 -15.08 0.41
N TYR A 58 -2.40 -14.86 -0.40
CA TYR A 58 -2.25 -14.95 -1.84
C TYR A 58 -1.26 -13.90 -2.34
N ALA A 59 -1.40 -12.67 -1.85
CA ALA A 59 -0.50 -11.59 -2.23
C ALA A 59 0.92 -11.86 -1.77
N MET A 60 1.07 -12.40 -0.56
CA MET A 60 2.39 -12.69 -0.03
C MET A 60 3.08 -13.84 -0.77
N GLY A 61 2.32 -14.64 -1.49
CA GLY A 61 2.89 -15.69 -2.33
C GLY A 61 3.78 -15.15 -3.43
N TYR A 62 3.60 -13.90 -3.83
CA TYR A 62 4.46 -13.27 -4.83
C TYR A 62 5.73 -12.68 -4.23
N LEU A 63 5.86 -12.70 -2.91
CA LEU A 63 6.97 -12.03 -2.25
C LEU A 63 8.34 -12.48 -2.73
N PRO A 64 8.61 -13.78 -2.88
CA PRO A 64 9.94 -14.19 -3.33
C PRO A 64 10.29 -13.63 -4.71
N ILE A 65 9.30 -13.55 -5.61
CA ILE A 65 9.54 -13.03 -6.95
C ILE A 65 9.81 -11.53 -6.89
N VAL A 66 9.01 -10.80 -6.13
CA VAL A 66 9.19 -9.37 -5.99
C VAL A 66 10.53 -9.06 -5.36
N LYS A 67 10.92 -9.83 -4.35
CA LYS A 67 12.19 -9.61 -3.67
C LYS A 67 13.36 -9.83 -4.61
N GLU A 68 13.26 -10.81 -5.49
CA GLU A 68 14.34 -11.11 -6.42
C GLU A 68 14.38 -10.15 -7.59
N GLU A 69 13.22 -9.86 -8.18
CA GLU A 69 13.15 -9.08 -9.41
C GLU A 69 13.05 -7.59 -9.17
N MET A 70 12.40 -7.20 -8.09
CA MET A 70 12.13 -5.78 -7.83
C MET A 70 12.27 -5.47 -6.33
N PRO A 71 13.49 -5.63 -5.79
CA PRO A 71 13.67 -5.44 -4.34
C PRO A 71 13.30 -4.04 -3.86
N GLU A 72 13.45 -3.03 -4.70
CA GLU A 72 13.10 -1.66 -4.30
C GLU A 72 11.61 -1.49 -4.09
N ILE A 73 10.81 -2.19 -4.89
CA ILE A 73 9.37 -2.14 -4.72
C ILE A 73 8.97 -2.77 -3.40
N LEU A 74 9.62 -3.86 -3.03
CA LEU A 74 9.36 -4.49 -1.75
C LEU A 74 9.74 -3.58 -0.59
N GLU A 75 10.90 -2.94 -0.68
CA GLU A 75 11.32 -2.00 0.36
C GLU A 75 10.33 -0.86 0.53
N GLU A 76 9.83 -0.34 -0.59
CA GLU A 76 8.86 0.74 -0.53
C GLU A 76 7.55 0.25 0.10
N ALA A 77 7.11 -0.94 -0.27
CA ALA A 77 5.89 -1.51 0.30
C ALA A 77 6.02 -1.71 1.80
N GLU A 78 7.19 -2.16 2.25
CA GLU A 78 7.44 -2.29 3.68
C GLU A 78 7.38 -0.95 4.39
N GLY A 79 7.88 0.09 3.74
CA GLY A 79 7.78 1.44 4.27
C GLY A 79 6.34 1.92 4.36
N VAL A 80 5.56 1.66 3.31
CA VAL A 80 4.15 2.04 3.32
C VAL A 80 3.40 1.33 4.45
N ALA A 81 3.70 0.05 4.65
CA ALA A 81 3.09 -0.71 5.74
C ALA A 81 3.40 -0.06 7.08
N LYS A 82 4.66 0.29 7.30
CA LYS A 82 5.07 0.90 8.55
C LYS A 82 4.42 2.26 8.74
N GLY A 83 4.42 3.10 7.72
CA GLY A 83 3.88 4.45 7.83
C GLY A 83 2.38 4.48 7.99
N SER A 84 1.67 3.58 7.35
CA SER A 84 0.21 3.56 7.39
C SER A 84 -0.34 2.76 8.56
N GLY A 85 0.47 1.93 9.20
CA GLY A 85 -0.01 1.09 10.29
C GLY A 85 -0.71 -0.18 9.83
N HIS A 86 -0.60 -0.52 8.56
CA HIS A 86 -1.18 -1.75 8.02
C HIS A 86 -0.09 -2.79 7.83
N SER A 87 -0.50 -4.05 7.69
CA SER A 87 0.45 -5.13 7.49
C SER A 87 1.01 -5.11 6.07
N LEU A 88 2.17 -5.72 5.90
CA LEU A 88 2.76 -5.86 4.57
C LEU A 88 1.82 -6.64 3.65
N GLY A 89 1.16 -7.66 4.18
CA GLY A 89 0.21 -8.44 3.38
C GLY A 89 -0.92 -7.58 2.84
N GLU A 90 -1.44 -6.67 3.67
CA GLU A 90 -2.49 -5.76 3.23
C GLU A 90 -2.00 -4.82 2.15
N ILE A 91 -0.81 -4.26 2.33
CA ILE A 91 -0.24 -3.36 1.33
C ILE A 91 0.03 -4.09 0.03
N MET A 92 0.58 -5.29 0.09
CA MET A 92 0.84 -6.10 -1.10
C MET A 92 -0.46 -6.41 -1.84
N ARG A 93 -1.52 -6.71 -1.10
CA ARG A 93 -2.81 -7.01 -1.71
C ARG A 93 -3.38 -5.79 -2.43
N LEU A 94 -3.28 -4.62 -1.82
CA LEU A 94 -3.73 -3.39 -2.47
C LEU A 94 -2.95 -3.12 -3.74
N THR A 95 -1.64 -3.32 -3.69
CA THR A 95 -0.80 -3.11 -4.86
C THR A 95 -1.20 -4.03 -5.99
N ALA A 96 -1.49 -5.28 -5.70
CA ALA A 96 -1.89 -6.24 -6.72
C ALA A 96 -3.23 -5.85 -7.37
N VAL A 97 -4.15 -5.32 -6.59
CA VAL A 97 -5.46 -4.93 -7.10
C VAL A 97 -5.37 -3.66 -7.94
N MET A 98 -4.46 -2.76 -7.58
CA MET A 98 -4.36 -1.47 -8.24
C MET A 98 -3.60 -1.50 -9.55
N LYS A 99 -3.10 -2.62 -9.93
CA LYS A 99 -2.49 -2.78 -11.25
C LYS A 99 -3.53 -3.07 -12.35
#